data_6ad55b0315c5312845cb4d23a7ae18cf
#
_entry.id   6ad55b0315c5312845cb4d23a7ae18cf
#
_cell.length_a   1.000
_cell.length_b   1.000
_cell.length_c   1.000
_cell.angle_alpha   90.00
_cell.angle_beta   90.00
_cell.angle_gamma   90.00
#
_symmetry.space_group_name_H-M   'P 1'
#
loop_
_entity.id
_entity.type
_entity.pdbx_description
1 polymer ?
#
loop_
_entity_poly.entity_id
_entity_poly.type
_entity_poly.pdbx_seq_one_letter_code
_entity_poly.pdbx_strand_id
1 'polypeptide(L)'
;MKKFATLMLTLVMLISCAAIGMAEDITLDVIICQYGTQTNDWFTGTGMNGTSFVKKFEEANPGIKLNLEVVSWNDVYTVVSTRISNNNAPDILNLDSFADYANEGLLLPVKDYCPEELFNDFFQIGRAHV
;
A
#
# COMPACT_ATOMS: atom_id res chain seq x y z
N MET A 1 -36.02 41.11 2.47
CA MET A 1 -34.72 41.08 3.10
C MET A 1 -34.48 39.77 3.85
N LYS A 2 -35.37 39.25 4.72
CA LYS A 2 -35.16 37.99 5.47
C LYS A 2 -35.00 36.75 4.58
N LYS A 3 -35.79 36.61 3.48
CA LYS A 3 -35.71 35.50 2.53
C LYS A 3 -34.41 35.49 1.73
N PHE A 4 -33.81 36.64 1.45
CA PHE A 4 -32.52 36.75 0.75
C PHE A 4 -31.36 36.38 1.66
N ALA A 5 -31.43 36.76 2.94
CA ALA A 5 -30.43 36.36 3.94
C ALA A 5 -30.42 34.85 4.20
N THR A 6 -31.59 34.20 4.22
CA THR A 6 -31.70 32.74 4.38
C THR A 6 -31.15 32.01 3.17
N LEU A 7 -31.41 32.49 1.95
CA LEU A 7 -30.89 31.88 0.71
C LEU A 7 -29.35 31.98 0.63
N MET A 8 -28.79 33.14 1.03
CA MET A 8 -27.34 33.34 1.11
C MET A 8 -26.70 32.45 2.16
N LEU A 9 -27.32 32.27 3.32
CA LEU A 9 -26.80 31.40 4.38
C LEU A 9 -26.78 29.91 3.98
N THR A 10 -27.82 29.44 3.28
CA THR A 10 -27.86 28.08 2.75
C THR A 10 -26.85 27.84 1.63
N LEU A 11 -26.60 28.84 0.78
CA LEU A 11 -25.59 28.74 -0.26
C LEU A 11 -24.19 28.71 0.31
N VAL A 12 -23.88 29.47 1.37
CA VAL A 12 -22.60 29.45 2.06
C VAL A 12 -22.36 28.11 2.78
N MET A 13 -23.40 27.52 3.40
CA MET A 13 -23.33 26.19 3.99
C MET A 13 -23.09 25.09 2.95
N LEU A 14 -23.70 25.16 1.77
CA LEU A 14 -23.49 24.22 0.68
C LEU A 14 -22.05 24.29 0.11
N ILE A 15 -21.48 25.50 0.03
CA ILE A 15 -20.10 25.71 -0.45
C ILE A 15 -19.08 25.22 0.59
N SER A 16 -19.36 25.36 1.89
CA SER A 16 -18.46 24.87 2.95
C SER A 16 -18.41 23.35 3.06
N CYS A 17 -19.47 22.63 2.64
CA CYS A 17 -19.46 21.16 2.54
C CYS A 17 -18.68 20.64 1.32
N ALA A 18 -18.44 21.46 0.30
CA ALA A 18 -17.66 21.08 -0.88
C ALA A 18 -16.14 21.19 -0.69
N ALA A 19 -15.68 21.78 0.40
CA ALA A 19 -14.27 21.77 0.83
C ALA A 19 -13.95 20.51 1.68
N ILE A 20 -14.44 19.33 1.26
CA ILE A 20 -13.83 18.08 1.65
C ILE A 20 -12.46 18.12 0.96
N GLY A 21 -11.41 18.37 1.75
CA GLY A 21 -10.06 18.48 1.25
C GLY A 21 -9.80 17.30 0.33
N MET A 22 -9.38 17.57 -0.89
CA MET A 22 -8.75 16.58 -1.72
C MET A 22 -7.46 16.22 -0.97
N ALA A 23 -7.52 15.18 -0.15
CA ALA A 23 -6.32 14.58 0.38
C ALA A 23 -5.47 14.21 -0.84
N GLU A 24 -4.24 14.64 -0.87
CA GLU A 24 -3.30 14.26 -1.92
C GLU A 24 -3.22 12.74 -1.95
N ASP A 25 -3.37 12.13 -3.14
CA ASP A 25 -3.29 10.69 -3.27
C ASP A 25 -1.93 10.21 -2.77
N ILE A 26 -1.93 9.27 -1.83
CA ILE A 26 -0.71 8.61 -1.35
C ILE A 26 -0.39 7.51 -2.36
N THR A 27 0.83 7.50 -2.90
CA THR A 27 1.30 6.40 -3.74
C THR A 27 2.26 5.53 -2.94
N LEU A 28 1.97 4.24 -2.87
CA LEU A 28 2.83 3.24 -2.25
C LEU A 28 3.59 2.47 -3.33
N ASP A 29 4.91 2.44 -3.22
CA ASP A 29 5.80 1.64 -4.06
C ASP A 29 5.88 0.21 -3.51
N VAL A 30 5.44 -0.76 -4.32
CA VAL A 30 5.32 -2.16 -3.93
C VAL A 30 6.11 -3.06 -4.86
N ILE A 31 6.98 -3.90 -4.31
CA ILE A 31 7.68 -4.94 -5.07
C ILE A 31 7.15 -6.32 -4.67
N ILE A 32 6.68 -7.07 -5.66
CA ILE A 32 6.22 -8.46 -5.51
C ILE A 32 7.12 -9.37 -6.35
N CYS A 33 7.53 -10.50 -5.76
CA CYS A 33 8.26 -11.52 -6.51
C CYS A 33 7.36 -12.28 -7.46
N GLN A 34 7.91 -12.70 -8.58
CA GLN A 34 7.20 -13.47 -9.59
C GLN A 34 7.04 -14.94 -9.16
N TYR A 35 5.83 -15.35 -8.82
CA TYR A 35 5.50 -16.73 -8.42
C TYR A 35 5.10 -17.64 -9.60
N GLY A 36 4.85 -17.07 -10.76
CA GLY A 36 4.48 -17.79 -11.97
C GLY A 36 4.28 -16.84 -13.14
N THR A 37 4.02 -17.40 -14.32
CA THR A 37 3.86 -16.61 -15.56
C THR A 37 2.70 -15.64 -15.53
N GLN A 38 1.69 -15.90 -14.70
CA GLN A 38 0.48 -15.08 -14.57
C GLN A 38 0.58 -14.03 -13.44
N THR A 39 1.66 -14.01 -12.66
CA THR A 39 1.78 -13.10 -11.50
C THR A 39 1.55 -11.65 -11.90
N ASN A 40 2.18 -11.19 -12.97
CA ASN A 40 2.03 -9.82 -13.44
C ASN A 40 0.58 -9.49 -13.84
N ASP A 41 -0.08 -10.43 -14.54
CA ASP A 41 -1.48 -10.25 -14.94
C ASP A 41 -2.43 -10.18 -13.73
N TRP A 42 -2.21 -11.02 -12.71
CA TRP A 42 -3.03 -11.00 -11.49
C TRP A 42 -2.91 -9.70 -10.70
N PHE A 43 -1.72 -9.16 -10.59
CA PHE A 43 -1.47 -7.96 -9.78
C PHE A 43 -1.77 -6.67 -10.53
N THR A 44 -1.35 -6.54 -11.79
CA THR A 44 -1.37 -5.28 -12.56
C THR A 44 -2.17 -5.35 -13.86
N GLY A 45 -2.40 -6.56 -14.39
CA GLY A 45 -3.09 -6.78 -15.67
C GLY A 45 -4.61 -6.90 -15.54
N THR A 46 -5.19 -7.89 -16.24
CA THR A 46 -6.64 -8.14 -16.26
C THR A 46 -7.15 -8.87 -15.02
N GLY A 47 -6.25 -9.52 -14.28
CA GLY A 47 -6.58 -10.29 -13.08
C GLY A 47 -7.35 -11.59 -13.36
N MET A 48 -7.68 -12.33 -12.30
CA MET A 48 -8.36 -13.64 -12.43
C MET A 48 -9.81 -13.53 -12.90
N ASN A 49 -10.49 -12.41 -12.63
CA ASN A 49 -11.91 -12.20 -12.95
C ASN A 49 -12.13 -10.86 -13.67
N GLY A 50 -11.21 -10.48 -14.56
CA GLY A 50 -11.27 -9.21 -15.31
C GLY A 50 -10.88 -7.98 -14.49
N THR A 51 -10.34 -8.17 -13.27
CA THR A 51 -9.91 -7.06 -12.42
C THR A 51 -8.63 -7.45 -11.67
N SER A 52 -7.56 -6.66 -11.82
CA SER A 52 -6.29 -6.88 -11.11
C SER A 52 -6.40 -6.58 -9.61
N PHE A 53 -5.42 -7.07 -8.85
CA PHE A 53 -5.30 -6.77 -7.43
C PHE A 53 -5.17 -5.25 -7.17
N VAL A 54 -4.29 -4.57 -7.92
CA VAL A 54 -4.08 -3.11 -7.79
C VAL A 54 -5.39 -2.37 -7.94
N LYS A 55 -6.17 -2.67 -8.98
CA LYS A 55 -7.44 -2.00 -9.21
C LYS A 55 -8.44 -2.23 -8.08
N LYS A 56 -8.57 -3.47 -7.59
CA LYS A 56 -9.46 -3.79 -6.45
C LYS A 56 -9.04 -3.08 -5.18
N PHE A 57 -7.73 -3.01 -4.94
CA PHE A 57 -7.19 -2.34 -3.76
C PHE A 57 -7.49 -0.84 -3.81
N GLU A 58 -7.22 -0.18 -4.94
CA GLU A 58 -7.45 1.26 -5.12
C GLU A 58 -8.95 1.63 -5.06
N GLU A 59 -9.82 0.77 -5.59
CA GLU A 59 -11.28 0.93 -5.47
C GLU A 59 -11.75 0.82 -4.02
N ALA A 60 -11.14 -0.06 -3.23
CA ALA A 60 -11.48 -0.25 -1.82
C ALA A 60 -10.84 0.81 -0.89
N ASN A 61 -9.79 1.49 -1.34
CA ASN A 61 -9.02 2.46 -0.55
C ASN A 61 -8.87 3.79 -1.32
N PRO A 62 -9.93 4.59 -1.45
CA PRO A 62 -9.87 5.88 -2.13
C PRO A 62 -8.78 6.79 -1.53
N GLY A 63 -7.95 7.39 -2.37
CA GLY A 63 -6.82 8.23 -1.96
C GLY A 63 -5.50 7.47 -1.78
N ILE A 64 -5.49 6.13 -2.00
CA ILE A 64 -4.24 5.34 -2.00
C ILE A 64 -4.06 4.72 -3.39
N LYS A 65 -2.88 4.93 -3.97
CA LYS A 65 -2.43 4.34 -5.24
C LYS A 65 -1.33 3.32 -5.00
N LEU A 66 -1.28 2.28 -5.82
CA LEU A 66 -0.21 1.30 -5.78
C LEU A 66 0.63 1.38 -7.06
N ASN A 67 1.90 1.74 -6.91
CA ASN A 67 2.92 1.56 -7.94
C ASN A 67 3.56 0.17 -7.73
N LEU A 68 2.90 -0.88 -8.27
CA LEU A 68 3.30 -2.27 -8.05
C LEU A 68 4.15 -2.78 -9.19
N GLU A 69 5.35 -3.24 -8.87
CA GLU A 69 6.31 -3.88 -9.75
C GLU A 69 6.43 -5.37 -9.44
N VAL A 70 6.34 -6.22 -10.47
CA VAL A 70 6.60 -7.66 -10.35
C VAL A 70 8.02 -7.94 -10.84
N VAL A 71 8.87 -8.46 -9.95
CA VAL A 71 10.29 -8.73 -10.21
C VAL A 71 10.56 -10.22 -10.13
N SER A 72 11.46 -10.74 -10.99
CA SER A 72 11.86 -12.14 -10.90
C SER A 72 12.62 -12.44 -9.61
N TRP A 73 12.55 -13.68 -9.11
CA TRP A 73 13.32 -14.11 -7.94
C TRP A 73 14.85 -14.01 -8.16
N ASN A 74 15.30 -14.08 -9.41
CA ASN A 74 16.71 -13.96 -9.73
C ASN A 74 17.22 -12.52 -9.62
N ASP A 75 16.36 -11.53 -9.80
CA ASP A 75 16.73 -10.13 -9.92
C ASP A 75 16.35 -9.30 -8.69
N VAL A 76 15.40 -9.78 -7.87
CA VAL A 76 14.79 -8.98 -6.81
C VAL A 76 15.80 -8.42 -5.82
N TYR A 77 16.80 -9.18 -5.41
CA TYR A 77 17.84 -8.70 -4.48
C TYR A 77 18.70 -7.59 -5.09
N THR A 78 19.05 -7.70 -6.39
CA THR A 78 19.79 -6.66 -7.11
C THR A 78 18.96 -5.38 -7.27
N VAL A 79 17.68 -5.54 -7.64
CA VAL A 79 16.75 -4.41 -7.78
C VAL A 79 16.58 -3.68 -6.45
N VAL A 80 16.30 -4.42 -5.38
CA VAL A 80 16.08 -3.83 -4.05
C VAL A 80 17.33 -3.14 -3.52
N SER A 81 18.50 -3.80 -3.59
CA SER A 81 19.76 -3.20 -3.15
C SER A 81 20.08 -1.91 -3.93
N THR A 82 19.82 -1.91 -5.23
CA THR A 82 20.01 -0.72 -6.08
C THR A 82 19.07 0.41 -5.68
N ARG A 83 17.79 0.11 -5.42
CA ARG A 83 16.81 1.11 -5.00
C ARG A 83 17.16 1.70 -3.63
N ILE A 84 17.55 0.86 -2.66
CA ILE A 84 17.98 1.31 -1.33
C ILE A 84 19.22 2.23 -1.45
N SER A 85 20.23 1.82 -2.24
CA SER A 85 21.45 2.61 -2.42
C SER A 85 21.20 3.98 -3.08
N ASN A 86 20.13 4.09 -3.85
CA ASN A 86 19.70 5.33 -4.50
C ASN A 86 18.68 6.14 -3.66
N ASN A 87 18.46 5.80 -2.39
CA ASN A 87 17.43 6.40 -1.52
C ASN A 87 16.02 6.36 -2.13
N ASN A 88 15.71 5.28 -2.84
CA ASN A 88 14.42 5.00 -3.48
C ASN A 88 13.92 3.61 -3.10
N ALA A 89 14.00 3.28 -1.81
CA ALA A 89 13.49 2.01 -1.29
C ALA A 89 11.99 1.88 -1.54
N PRO A 90 11.47 0.66 -1.83
CA PRO A 90 10.03 0.45 -1.89
C PRO A 90 9.41 0.58 -0.49
N ASP A 91 8.14 0.98 -0.42
CA ASP A 91 7.38 1.02 0.83
C ASP A 91 7.00 -0.38 1.31
N ILE A 92 6.71 -1.29 0.37
CA ILE A 92 6.33 -2.68 0.66
C ILE A 92 7.15 -3.61 -0.23
N LEU A 93 7.73 -4.64 0.38
CA LEU A 93 8.60 -5.59 -0.28
C LEU A 93 8.23 -7.03 0.11
N ASN A 94 8.06 -7.89 -0.90
CA ASN A 94 7.90 -9.32 -0.71
C ASN A 94 9.24 -10.03 -0.95
N LEU A 95 9.85 -10.58 0.11
CA LEU A 95 11.09 -11.34 0.08
C LEU A 95 10.99 -12.61 0.93
N ASP A 96 11.82 -13.60 0.63
CA ASP A 96 11.99 -14.82 1.42
C ASP A 96 13.08 -14.67 2.51
N SER A 97 14.05 -13.76 2.30
CA SER A 97 15.11 -13.47 3.27
C SER A 97 15.14 -11.97 3.58
N PHE A 98 14.91 -11.62 4.83
CA PHE A 98 14.79 -10.23 5.29
C PHE A 98 15.71 -9.89 6.47
N ALA A 99 16.46 -10.88 7.00
CA ALA A 99 17.22 -10.71 8.23
C ALA A 99 18.29 -9.60 8.14
N ASP A 100 18.96 -9.47 7.00
CA ASP A 100 20.00 -8.46 6.81
C ASP A 100 19.38 -7.05 6.81
N TYR A 101 18.26 -6.86 6.12
CA TYR A 101 17.54 -5.57 6.12
C TYR A 101 17.00 -5.20 7.50
N ALA A 102 16.55 -6.20 8.27
CA ALA A 102 16.10 -5.98 9.65
C ALA A 102 17.26 -5.57 10.57
N ASN A 103 18.41 -6.24 10.45
CA ASN A 103 19.62 -5.94 11.22
C ASN A 103 20.19 -4.55 10.91
N GLU A 104 20.03 -4.09 9.68
CA GLU A 104 20.43 -2.75 9.23
C GLU A 104 19.40 -1.67 9.58
N GLY A 105 18.27 -2.04 10.21
CA GLY A 105 17.21 -1.11 10.60
C GLY A 105 16.40 -0.54 9.41
N LEU A 106 16.39 -1.25 8.29
CA LEU A 106 15.70 -0.84 7.06
C LEU A 106 14.22 -1.27 7.03
N LEU A 107 13.79 -2.10 7.99
CA LEU A 107 12.42 -2.59 8.08
C LEU A 107 11.71 -2.02 9.30
N LEU A 108 10.44 -1.68 9.14
CA LEU A 108 9.58 -1.30 10.26
C LEU A 108 9.19 -2.54 11.07
N PRO A 109 9.21 -2.47 12.41
CA PRO A 109 8.76 -3.57 13.26
C PRO A 109 7.24 -3.73 13.15
N VAL A 110 6.79 -4.79 12.48
CA VAL A 110 5.35 -5.07 12.26
C VAL A 110 4.55 -5.08 13.55
N LYS A 111 5.16 -5.53 14.66
CA LYS A 111 4.54 -5.58 15.98
C LYS A 111 3.97 -4.24 16.44
N ASP A 112 4.62 -3.14 16.10
CA ASP A 112 4.23 -1.80 16.56
C ASP A 112 3.01 -1.25 15.78
N TYR A 113 2.68 -1.86 14.66
CA TYR A 113 1.63 -1.44 13.73
C TYR A 113 0.48 -2.44 13.61
N CYS A 114 0.65 -3.68 14.09
CA CYS A 114 -0.40 -4.69 14.10
C CYS A 114 -1.24 -4.60 15.37
N PRO A 115 -2.58 -4.67 15.28
CA PRO A 115 -3.44 -4.87 16.45
C PRO A 115 -3.00 -6.11 17.24
N GLU A 116 -2.99 -6.00 18.56
CA GLU A 116 -2.56 -7.09 19.44
C GLU A 116 -3.37 -8.38 19.21
N GLU A 117 -4.66 -8.24 18.94
CA GLU A 117 -5.55 -9.36 18.59
C GLU A 117 -5.05 -10.11 17.36
N LEU A 118 -4.71 -9.40 16.28
CA LEU A 118 -4.19 -9.99 15.06
C LEU A 118 -2.83 -10.65 15.31
N PHE A 119 -1.95 -10.00 16.07
CA PHE A 119 -0.64 -10.53 16.40
C PHE A 119 -0.74 -11.81 17.25
N ASN A 120 -1.74 -11.90 18.13
CA ASN A 120 -1.99 -13.07 18.97
C ASN A 120 -2.64 -14.24 18.23
N ASP A 121 -3.28 -13.97 17.09
CA ASP A 121 -3.91 -14.99 16.23
C ASP A 121 -2.89 -15.76 15.36
N PHE A 122 -1.66 -15.27 15.21
CA PHE A 122 -0.60 -16.02 14.54
C PHE A 122 -0.28 -17.30 15.29
N PHE A 123 -0.18 -18.42 14.56
CA PHE A 123 0.20 -19.70 15.14
C PHE A 123 1.53 -19.61 15.90
N GLN A 124 1.59 -20.22 17.09
CA GLN A 124 2.77 -20.17 17.97
C GLN A 124 4.05 -20.72 17.31
N ILE A 125 3.91 -21.63 16.35
CA ILE A 125 5.03 -22.20 15.60
C ILE A 125 5.80 -21.10 14.83
N GLY A 126 5.12 -20.08 14.32
CA GLY A 126 5.76 -18.94 13.65
C GLY A 126 6.49 -17.97 14.60
N ARG A 127 6.26 -18.08 15.92
CA ARG A 127 6.90 -17.21 16.94
C ARG A 127 8.19 -17.80 17.51
N ALA A 128 8.47 -19.10 17.29
CA ALA A 128 9.59 -19.78 17.90
C ALA A 128 10.97 -19.42 17.32
N HIS A 129 11.00 -18.55 16.31
CA HIS A 129 12.22 -18.16 15.59
C HIS A 129 12.47 -16.65 15.59
N VAL A 130 11.89 -15.92 16.54
CA VAL A 130 12.16 -14.48 16.74
C VAL A 130 12.94 -14.28 18.02
#